data_36629cf82b02de18ae005f40de31e0ee
#
_entry.id   36629cf82b02de18ae005f40de31e0ee
#
_cell.length_a   1.000
_cell.length_b   1.000
_cell.length_c   1.000
_cell.angle_alpha   90.00
_cell.angle_beta   90.00
_cell.angle_gamma   90.00
#
_symmetry.space_group_name_H-M   'P 1'
#
loop_
_entity.id
_entity.type
_entity.pdbx_description
1 polymer ?
#
loop_
_entity_poly.entity_id
_entity_poly.type
_entity_poly.pdbx_seq_one_letter_code
_entity_poly.pdbx_strand_id
1 'polypeptide(L)'
;MELFKSIVAVIGIIATIYFLIKKAETRTVLIGVGLIMSILTLNPMGALDAFAKSMTSGGLIMAICSSMGFAYVMKYTQCDTHLVHLLTKPLSGLKFFLIPIATVITFFINIAIPSAAGCAAAVGATLIPVLKSAGVRPATAGAAILAGTFGSMMSPGSSHSAMISEMSGLTITQVNLSHAPYNMIAGAIGAVVLTILALVFKDYGKQHRKAYLAEQKESEIKVVEGVNVLYALAPLIPLVILVIGGTSLQQVPGLEWTKMGVPQAMLIGAIYGIIVTRISPVKITEEFFNGMGNSYANVLGIIIAASVFVAGLKSTGAVDAAISFLKESNEFVRWGATIGPFLMGLITGSGDAAAIAFNTAVTPHAVELGYTHVNLGMAAAIAGAIGRTASPIAGVTIVCAGLAMVSPVEMVKRTAPGMILAVLFLALFML
;
A
#
# COMPACT_ATOMS: atom_id res chain seq x y z
N MET A 1 39.91 3.47 11.26
CA MET A 1 38.60 3.09 11.82
C MET A 1 37.46 3.57 10.92
N GLU A 2 37.43 4.86 10.54
CA GLU A 2 36.40 5.46 9.67
C GLU A 2 36.28 4.74 8.30
N LEU A 3 37.40 4.54 7.58
CA LEU A 3 37.39 3.84 6.28
C LEU A 3 36.82 2.42 6.39
N PHE A 4 37.16 1.68 7.45
CA PHE A 4 36.62 0.34 7.69
C PHE A 4 35.09 0.38 7.87
N LYS A 5 34.58 1.29 8.70
CA LYS A 5 33.14 1.47 8.93
C LYS A 5 32.40 1.83 7.65
N SER A 6 32.96 2.72 6.81
CA SER A 6 32.39 3.08 5.51
C SER A 6 32.34 1.88 4.55
N ILE A 7 33.38 1.05 4.51
CA ILE A 7 33.41 -0.18 3.70
C ILE A 7 32.34 -1.15 4.18
N VAL A 8 32.20 -1.36 5.50
CA VAL A 8 31.17 -2.22 6.09
C VAL A 8 29.76 -1.74 5.70
N ALA A 9 29.51 -0.42 5.75
CA ALA A 9 28.24 0.16 5.34
C ALA A 9 27.92 -0.11 3.87
N VAL A 10 28.86 0.18 2.97
CA VAL A 10 28.69 -0.02 1.53
C VAL A 10 28.43 -1.48 1.19
N ILE A 11 29.22 -2.40 1.75
CA ILE A 11 29.03 -3.84 1.56
C ILE A 11 27.67 -4.27 2.11
N GLY A 12 27.27 -3.79 3.31
CA GLY A 12 25.97 -4.10 3.91
C GLY A 12 24.80 -3.63 3.03
N ILE A 13 24.86 -2.42 2.48
CA ILE A 13 23.83 -1.91 1.57
C ILE A 13 23.76 -2.74 0.29
N ILE A 14 24.91 -3.00 -0.34
CA ILE A 14 24.97 -3.81 -1.59
C ILE A 14 24.47 -5.22 -1.34
N ALA A 15 24.86 -5.86 -0.24
CA ALA A 15 24.41 -7.20 0.13
C ALA A 15 22.88 -7.21 0.35
N THR A 16 22.32 -6.21 1.04
CA THR A 16 20.88 -6.08 1.26
C THR A 16 20.16 -5.99 -0.08
N ILE A 17 20.57 -5.10 -0.97
CA ILE A 17 19.97 -4.93 -2.31
C ILE A 17 20.08 -6.24 -3.10
N TYR A 18 21.24 -6.88 -3.11
CA TYR A 18 21.48 -8.14 -3.83
C TYR A 18 20.51 -9.25 -3.34
N PHE A 19 20.41 -9.48 -2.03
CA PHE A 19 19.54 -10.52 -1.50
C PHE A 19 18.05 -10.22 -1.73
N LEU A 20 17.63 -8.94 -1.63
CA LEU A 20 16.25 -8.56 -1.94
C LEU A 20 15.90 -8.77 -3.42
N ILE A 21 16.82 -8.46 -4.34
CA ILE A 21 16.65 -8.77 -5.77
C ILE A 21 16.54 -10.28 -6.00
N LYS A 22 17.29 -11.09 -5.25
CA LYS A 22 17.21 -12.56 -5.28
C LYS A 22 15.96 -13.12 -4.59
N LYS A 23 15.04 -12.24 -4.13
CA LYS A 23 13.79 -12.61 -3.42
C LYS A 23 14.03 -13.38 -2.11
N ALA A 24 15.15 -13.16 -1.45
CA ALA A 24 15.34 -13.65 -0.09
C ALA A 24 14.31 -13.00 0.85
N GLU A 25 13.97 -13.68 1.94
CA GLU A 25 12.99 -13.20 2.89
C GLU A 25 13.45 -11.88 3.52
N THR A 26 12.64 -10.82 3.37
CA THR A 26 13.03 -9.43 3.68
C THR A 26 13.47 -9.24 5.13
N ARG A 27 12.76 -9.82 6.09
CA ARG A 27 13.07 -9.69 7.52
C ARG A 27 14.42 -10.35 7.86
N THR A 28 14.66 -11.53 7.29
CA THR A 28 15.93 -12.26 7.47
C THR A 28 17.10 -11.44 6.93
N VAL A 29 16.96 -10.85 5.75
CA VAL A 29 18.01 -10.01 5.14
C VAL A 29 18.30 -8.78 6.00
N LEU A 30 17.27 -8.04 6.39
CA LEU A 30 17.42 -6.80 7.15
C LEU A 30 18.01 -7.06 8.54
N ILE A 31 17.52 -8.08 9.27
CA ILE A 31 18.06 -8.45 10.59
C ILE A 31 19.48 -8.96 10.44
N GLY A 32 19.73 -9.90 9.52
CA GLY A 32 21.05 -10.52 9.35
C GLY A 32 22.12 -9.51 8.99
N VAL A 33 21.89 -8.69 7.98
CA VAL A 33 22.86 -7.66 7.57
C VAL A 33 23.02 -6.59 8.64
N GLY A 34 21.94 -6.14 9.29
CA GLY A 34 21.99 -5.17 10.37
C GLY A 34 22.81 -5.66 11.56
N LEU A 35 22.61 -6.91 11.98
CA LEU A 35 23.41 -7.53 13.05
C LEU A 35 24.88 -7.68 12.66
N ILE A 36 25.18 -8.16 11.44
CA ILE A 36 26.56 -8.29 10.95
C ILE A 36 27.27 -6.94 10.98
N MET A 37 26.65 -5.87 10.46
CA MET A 37 27.22 -4.51 10.51
C MET A 37 27.48 -4.08 11.96
N SER A 38 26.52 -4.28 12.86
CA SER A 38 26.66 -3.92 14.29
C SER A 38 27.76 -4.71 15.00
N ILE A 39 27.93 -5.99 14.69
CA ILE A 39 29.01 -6.82 15.23
C ILE A 39 30.37 -6.33 14.72
N LEU A 40 30.50 -6.09 13.43
CA LEU A 40 31.75 -5.63 12.80
C LEU A 40 32.17 -4.24 13.31
N THR A 41 31.22 -3.42 13.71
CA THR A 41 31.49 -2.09 14.30
C THR A 41 31.55 -2.09 15.83
N LEU A 42 31.59 -3.27 16.46
CA LEU A 42 31.68 -3.49 17.90
C LEU A 42 30.50 -2.88 18.72
N ASN A 43 29.31 -2.80 18.11
CA ASN A 43 28.09 -2.34 18.78
C ASN A 43 26.89 -3.29 18.55
N PRO A 44 27.00 -4.59 18.90
CA PRO A 44 25.88 -5.54 18.68
C PRO A 44 24.65 -5.22 19.54
N MET A 45 24.84 -4.65 20.75
CA MET A 45 23.73 -4.31 21.63
C MET A 45 22.80 -3.26 21.02
N GLY A 46 23.35 -2.30 20.26
CA GLY A 46 22.53 -1.30 19.57
C GLY A 46 21.50 -1.90 18.60
N ALA A 47 21.85 -2.99 17.92
CA ALA A 47 20.93 -3.71 17.04
C ALA A 47 19.90 -4.54 17.84
N LEU A 48 20.31 -5.18 18.92
CA LEU A 48 19.41 -5.96 19.79
C LEU A 48 18.41 -5.05 20.51
N ASP A 49 18.85 -3.90 21.00
CA ASP A 49 17.99 -2.91 21.63
C ASP A 49 16.99 -2.30 20.63
N ALA A 50 17.41 -2.04 19.38
CA ALA A 50 16.53 -1.59 18.33
C ALA A 50 15.44 -2.63 18.02
N PHE A 51 15.78 -3.92 17.99
CA PHE A 51 14.83 -5.01 17.85
C PHE A 51 13.79 -4.98 18.99
N ALA A 52 14.24 -5.02 20.23
CA ALA A 52 13.38 -5.07 21.42
C ALA A 52 12.46 -3.84 21.50
N LYS A 53 13.00 -2.65 21.28
CA LYS A 53 12.24 -1.39 21.32
C LYS A 53 11.16 -1.34 20.23
N SER A 54 11.47 -1.81 19.01
CA SER A 54 10.50 -1.78 17.91
C SER A 54 9.36 -2.77 18.10
N MET A 55 9.55 -3.86 18.86
CA MET A 55 8.49 -4.82 19.19
C MET A 55 7.38 -4.22 20.05
N THR A 56 7.63 -3.14 20.77
CA THR A 56 6.72 -2.54 21.75
C THR A 56 6.20 -1.16 21.34
N SER A 57 6.31 -0.79 20.05
CA SER A 57 5.74 0.46 19.54
C SER A 57 4.21 0.42 19.57
N GLY A 58 3.62 0.91 20.68
CA GLY A 58 2.19 0.79 20.96
C GLY A 58 1.32 1.45 19.90
N GLY A 59 1.70 2.62 19.39
CA GLY A 59 0.95 3.33 18.35
C GLY A 59 0.84 2.52 17.06
N LEU A 60 1.95 1.96 16.60
CA LEU A 60 2.00 1.11 15.40
C LEU A 60 1.20 -0.18 15.58
N ILE A 61 1.40 -0.87 16.71
CA ILE A 61 0.71 -2.13 17.00
C ILE A 61 -0.81 -1.91 16.99
N MET A 62 -1.28 -0.91 17.72
CA MET A 62 -2.72 -0.62 17.81
C MET A 62 -3.34 -0.33 16.44
N ALA A 63 -2.75 0.56 15.66
CA ALA A 63 -3.31 0.95 14.38
C ALA A 63 -3.24 -0.17 13.33
N ILE A 64 -2.08 -0.81 13.17
CA ILE A 64 -1.84 -1.81 12.13
C ILE A 64 -2.59 -3.11 12.44
N CYS A 65 -2.50 -3.61 13.68
CA CYS A 65 -3.15 -4.87 14.05
C CYS A 65 -4.68 -4.77 14.01
N SER A 66 -5.26 -3.71 14.57
CA SER A 66 -6.72 -3.56 14.55
C SER A 66 -7.28 -3.43 13.12
N SER A 67 -6.59 -2.70 12.26
CA SER A 67 -7.01 -2.53 10.86
C SER A 67 -6.97 -3.83 10.07
N MET A 68 -5.92 -4.64 10.28
CA MET A 68 -5.84 -5.94 9.62
C MET A 68 -6.83 -6.95 10.21
N GLY A 69 -7.06 -6.89 11.54
CA GLY A 69 -8.12 -7.67 12.17
C GLY A 69 -9.47 -7.39 11.53
N PHE A 70 -9.82 -6.11 11.38
CA PHE A 70 -11.04 -5.70 10.70
C PHE A 70 -11.08 -6.16 9.23
N ALA A 71 -9.97 -6.07 8.48
CA ALA A 71 -9.91 -6.51 7.11
C ALA A 71 -10.18 -8.02 6.96
N TYR A 72 -9.69 -8.85 7.89
CA TYR A 72 -9.98 -10.29 7.93
C TYR A 72 -11.47 -10.56 8.18
N VAL A 73 -12.09 -9.82 9.10
CA VAL A 73 -13.54 -9.90 9.33
C VAL A 73 -14.32 -9.55 8.06
N MET A 74 -13.97 -8.45 7.38
CA MET A 74 -14.64 -8.05 6.13
C MET A 74 -14.53 -9.11 5.04
N LYS A 75 -13.35 -9.74 4.91
CA LYS A 75 -13.12 -10.83 3.96
C LYS A 75 -13.92 -12.08 4.34
N TYR A 76 -13.92 -12.48 5.60
CA TYR A 76 -14.64 -13.66 6.07
C TYR A 76 -16.16 -13.52 5.91
N THR A 77 -16.69 -12.35 6.20
CA THR A 77 -18.11 -12.02 6.06
C THR A 77 -18.53 -11.70 4.62
N GLN A 78 -17.60 -11.61 3.69
CA GLN A 78 -17.79 -11.18 2.31
C GLN A 78 -18.37 -9.76 2.15
N CYS A 79 -18.31 -8.94 3.20
CA CYS A 79 -18.76 -7.54 3.16
C CYS A 79 -17.95 -6.70 2.15
N ASP A 80 -16.66 -6.98 2.00
CA ASP A 80 -15.78 -6.41 0.97
C ASP A 80 -16.29 -6.73 -0.44
N THR A 81 -16.72 -7.97 -0.70
CA THR A 81 -17.27 -8.40 -1.97
C THR A 81 -18.58 -7.66 -2.30
N HIS A 82 -19.47 -7.47 -1.32
CA HIS A 82 -20.70 -6.71 -1.50
C HIS A 82 -20.43 -5.22 -1.78
N LEU A 83 -19.43 -4.60 -1.17
CA LEU A 83 -18.99 -3.25 -1.48
C LEU A 83 -18.53 -3.14 -2.93
N VAL A 84 -17.69 -4.06 -3.38
CA VAL A 84 -17.21 -4.11 -4.77
C VAL A 84 -18.41 -4.22 -5.73
N HIS A 85 -19.33 -5.15 -5.51
CA HIS A 85 -20.51 -5.33 -6.36
C HIS A 85 -21.43 -4.09 -6.38
N LEU A 86 -21.61 -3.41 -5.23
CA LEU A 86 -22.42 -2.18 -5.14
C LEU A 86 -21.83 -1.08 -6.04
N LEU A 87 -20.52 -0.89 -5.99
CA LEU A 87 -19.85 0.16 -6.75
C LEU A 87 -19.68 -0.18 -8.24
N THR A 88 -19.72 -1.46 -8.60
CA THR A 88 -19.48 -1.89 -9.99
C THR A 88 -20.76 -2.10 -10.79
N LYS A 89 -21.91 -2.33 -10.12
CA LYS A 89 -23.21 -2.60 -10.77
C LYS A 89 -23.64 -1.54 -11.81
N PRO A 90 -23.43 -0.22 -11.62
CA PRO A 90 -23.87 0.80 -12.59
C PRO A 90 -22.97 0.90 -13.85
N LEU A 91 -21.89 0.12 -13.95
CA LEU A 91 -20.83 0.35 -14.96
C LEU A 91 -21.09 -0.29 -16.32
N SER A 92 -22.06 -1.18 -16.44
CA SER A 92 -22.27 -2.04 -17.64
C SER A 92 -22.54 -1.31 -18.98
N GLY A 93 -22.72 0.02 -18.96
CA GLY A 93 -22.99 0.83 -20.16
C GLY A 93 -21.85 1.74 -20.65
N LEU A 94 -20.74 1.88 -19.90
CA LEU A 94 -19.77 2.97 -20.08
C LEU A 94 -18.63 2.70 -21.08
N LYS A 95 -18.60 1.52 -21.72
CA LYS A 95 -17.67 1.16 -22.81
C LYS A 95 -16.20 1.47 -22.50
N PHE A 96 -15.54 2.31 -23.30
CA PHE A 96 -14.14 2.71 -23.18
C PHE A 96 -13.83 3.43 -21.84
N PHE A 97 -14.76 4.24 -21.35
CA PHE A 97 -14.61 4.92 -20.06
C PHE A 97 -14.54 3.99 -18.85
N LEU A 98 -14.86 2.70 -19.06
CA LEU A 98 -14.67 1.69 -18.01
C LEU A 98 -13.21 1.55 -17.54
N ILE A 99 -12.22 1.81 -18.41
CA ILE A 99 -10.80 1.68 -18.06
C ILE A 99 -10.43 2.67 -16.92
N PRO A 100 -10.55 4.00 -17.11
CA PRO A 100 -10.23 4.94 -16.04
C PRO A 100 -11.17 4.81 -14.83
N ILE A 101 -12.45 4.52 -15.06
CA ILE A 101 -13.41 4.35 -13.97
C ILE A 101 -13.05 3.12 -13.10
N ALA A 102 -12.67 2.00 -13.71
CA ALA A 102 -12.22 0.82 -12.96
C ALA A 102 -10.98 1.12 -12.12
N THR A 103 -10.03 1.90 -12.64
CA THR A 103 -8.84 2.35 -11.88
C THR A 103 -9.24 3.22 -10.70
N VAL A 104 -10.10 4.21 -10.92
CA VAL A 104 -10.57 5.12 -9.87
C VAL A 104 -11.37 4.37 -8.79
N ILE A 105 -12.29 3.49 -9.19
CA ILE A 105 -13.05 2.66 -8.25
C ILE A 105 -12.11 1.79 -7.43
N THR A 106 -11.14 1.12 -8.07
CA THR A 106 -10.17 0.29 -7.36
C THR A 106 -9.38 1.14 -6.36
N PHE A 107 -8.98 2.35 -6.73
CA PHE A 107 -8.28 3.26 -5.84
C PHE A 107 -9.10 3.60 -4.59
N PHE A 108 -10.36 3.97 -4.73
CA PHE A 108 -11.22 4.27 -3.59
C PHE A 108 -11.57 3.03 -2.76
N ILE A 109 -11.82 1.88 -3.39
CA ILE A 109 -12.03 0.62 -2.66
C ILE A 109 -10.77 0.24 -1.87
N ASN A 110 -9.58 0.49 -2.41
CA ASN A 110 -8.33 0.19 -1.75
C ASN A 110 -8.06 1.07 -0.51
N ILE A 111 -8.75 2.19 -0.34
CA ILE A 111 -8.75 2.95 0.92
C ILE A 111 -9.47 2.14 2.02
N ALA A 112 -10.61 1.54 1.70
CA ALA A 112 -11.40 0.74 2.63
C ALA A 112 -10.83 -0.67 2.86
N ILE A 113 -10.18 -1.24 1.83
CA ILE A 113 -9.51 -2.54 1.87
C ILE A 113 -8.00 -2.31 1.69
N PRO A 114 -7.23 -2.08 2.77
CA PRO A 114 -5.86 -1.57 2.68
C PRO A 114 -4.85 -2.57 2.09
N SER A 115 -5.19 -3.86 2.01
CA SER A 115 -4.36 -4.85 1.34
C SER A 115 -4.46 -4.70 -0.18
N ALA A 116 -3.38 -4.30 -0.84
CA ALA A 116 -3.34 -4.16 -2.30
C ALA A 116 -3.68 -5.48 -3.03
N ALA A 117 -3.13 -6.61 -2.58
CA ALA A 117 -3.43 -7.92 -3.16
C ALA A 117 -4.87 -8.37 -2.85
N GLY A 118 -5.36 -8.12 -1.64
CA GLY A 118 -6.75 -8.40 -1.25
C GLY A 118 -7.76 -7.57 -2.05
N CYS A 119 -7.51 -6.25 -2.18
CA CYS A 119 -8.31 -5.37 -3.02
C CYS A 119 -8.30 -5.83 -4.49
N ALA A 120 -7.11 -6.12 -5.04
CA ALA A 120 -6.97 -6.59 -6.41
C ALA A 120 -7.72 -7.91 -6.65
N ALA A 121 -7.71 -8.83 -5.69
CA ALA A 121 -8.45 -10.08 -5.80
C ALA A 121 -9.97 -9.84 -5.81
N ALA A 122 -10.49 -9.05 -4.86
CA ALA A 122 -11.92 -8.78 -4.75
C ALA A 122 -12.45 -7.95 -5.94
N VAL A 123 -11.81 -6.83 -6.24
CA VAL A 123 -12.20 -5.93 -7.34
C VAL A 123 -11.96 -6.57 -8.70
N GLY A 124 -10.80 -7.24 -8.84
CA GLY A 124 -10.38 -7.87 -10.10
C GLY A 124 -11.31 -9.02 -10.51
N ALA A 125 -11.72 -9.87 -9.56
CA ALA A 125 -12.67 -10.95 -9.83
C ALA A 125 -14.00 -10.45 -10.44
N THR A 126 -14.42 -9.23 -10.06
CA THR A 126 -15.65 -8.62 -10.55
C THR A 126 -15.44 -7.77 -11.80
N LEU A 127 -14.46 -6.85 -11.78
CA LEU A 127 -14.29 -5.85 -12.84
C LEU A 127 -13.52 -6.35 -14.06
N ILE A 128 -12.57 -7.30 -13.92
CA ILE A 128 -11.84 -7.81 -15.07
C ILE A 128 -12.78 -8.48 -16.08
N PRO A 129 -13.72 -9.37 -15.68
CA PRO A 129 -14.73 -9.91 -16.60
C PRO A 129 -15.60 -8.82 -17.24
N VAL A 130 -16.02 -7.80 -16.48
CA VAL A 130 -16.82 -6.67 -16.99
C VAL A 130 -16.06 -5.90 -18.07
N LEU A 131 -14.80 -5.56 -17.81
CA LEU A 131 -13.91 -4.89 -18.76
C LEU A 131 -13.71 -5.72 -20.04
N LYS A 132 -13.43 -7.02 -19.91
CA LYS A 132 -13.28 -7.96 -21.04
C LYS A 132 -14.58 -8.06 -21.86
N SER A 133 -15.73 -8.14 -21.21
CA SER A 133 -17.05 -8.20 -21.88
C SER A 133 -17.37 -6.88 -22.62
N ALA A 134 -16.87 -5.75 -22.13
CA ALA A 134 -16.98 -4.46 -22.80
C ALA A 134 -16.03 -4.32 -24.01
N GLY A 135 -15.10 -5.24 -24.19
CA GLY A 135 -14.13 -5.25 -25.29
C GLY A 135 -12.76 -4.69 -24.94
N VAL A 136 -12.43 -4.61 -23.66
CA VAL A 136 -11.07 -4.26 -23.19
C VAL A 136 -10.19 -5.51 -23.24
N ARG A 137 -8.97 -5.36 -23.76
CA ARG A 137 -7.97 -6.44 -23.79
C ARG A 137 -7.66 -6.92 -22.37
N PRO A 138 -7.47 -8.23 -22.13
CA PRO A 138 -7.24 -8.78 -20.80
C PRO A 138 -6.08 -8.11 -20.04
N ALA A 139 -4.96 -7.83 -20.71
CA ALA A 139 -3.81 -7.16 -20.09
C ALA A 139 -4.14 -5.74 -19.60
N THR A 140 -4.94 -4.99 -20.32
CA THR A 140 -5.40 -3.65 -19.94
C THR A 140 -6.47 -3.72 -18.85
N ALA A 141 -7.32 -4.74 -18.87
CA ALA A 141 -8.30 -4.98 -17.81
C ALA A 141 -7.61 -5.24 -16.45
N GLY A 142 -6.62 -6.14 -16.44
CA GLY A 142 -5.79 -6.37 -15.25
C GLY A 142 -4.97 -5.14 -14.83
N ALA A 143 -4.42 -4.40 -15.79
CA ALA A 143 -3.67 -3.17 -15.55
C ALA A 143 -4.54 -2.07 -14.91
N ALA A 144 -5.82 -1.96 -15.27
CA ALA A 144 -6.74 -0.98 -14.70
C ALA A 144 -6.99 -1.23 -13.20
N ILE A 145 -7.08 -2.50 -12.80
CA ILE A 145 -7.18 -2.85 -11.38
C ILE A 145 -5.85 -2.59 -10.67
N LEU A 146 -4.74 -3.06 -11.23
CA LEU A 146 -3.40 -2.89 -10.67
C LEU A 146 -3.08 -1.40 -10.43
N ALA A 147 -3.37 -0.52 -11.38
CA ALA A 147 -3.10 0.90 -11.30
C ALA A 147 -3.85 1.62 -10.17
N GLY A 148 -4.95 1.06 -9.66
CA GLY A 148 -5.69 1.60 -8.51
C GLY A 148 -5.19 1.12 -7.14
N THR A 149 -4.25 0.18 -7.06
CA THR A 149 -3.91 -0.51 -5.80
C THR A 149 -2.96 0.23 -4.86
N PHE A 150 -2.70 1.53 -5.04
CA PHE A 150 -1.99 2.37 -4.08
C PHE A 150 -2.89 3.39 -3.36
N GLY A 151 -4.21 3.30 -3.53
CA GLY A 151 -5.18 4.02 -2.69
C GLY A 151 -5.06 3.70 -1.20
N SER A 152 -4.54 2.51 -0.86
CA SER A 152 -4.25 2.09 0.52
C SER A 152 -3.33 3.04 1.29
N MET A 153 -2.55 3.89 0.61
CA MET A 153 -1.75 4.92 1.28
C MET A 153 -2.61 5.96 2.02
N MET A 154 -3.88 6.13 1.62
CA MET A 154 -4.86 6.98 2.30
C MET A 154 -5.71 6.20 3.33
N SER A 155 -5.49 4.91 3.49
CA SER A 155 -6.25 4.11 4.46
C SER A 155 -5.84 4.45 5.90
N PRO A 156 -6.80 4.52 6.83
CA PRO A 156 -6.48 4.57 8.26
C PRO A 156 -5.68 3.35 8.75
N GLY A 157 -5.75 2.24 8.02
CA GLY A 157 -4.99 1.02 8.28
C GLY A 157 -3.62 0.96 7.62
N SER A 158 -3.16 2.04 6.99
CA SER A 158 -1.83 2.11 6.39
C SER A 158 -0.74 2.10 7.46
N SER A 159 0.19 1.15 7.36
CA SER A 159 1.36 1.08 8.24
C SER A 159 2.25 2.32 8.11
N HIS A 160 2.34 2.88 6.91
CA HIS A 160 3.11 4.09 6.64
C HIS A 160 2.49 5.30 7.34
N SER A 161 1.17 5.48 7.24
CA SER A 161 0.47 6.58 7.92
C SER A 161 0.58 6.46 9.45
N ALA A 162 0.54 5.23 10.00
CA ALA A 162 0.75 4.98 11.41
C ALA A 162 2.17 5.35 11.85
N MET A 163 3.19 4.97 11.07
CA MET A 163 4.59 5.29 11.32
C MET A 163 4.86 6.79 11.29
N ILE A 164 4.32 7.49 10.28
CA ILE A 164 4.49 8.94 10.16
C ILE A 164 3.68 9.70 11.22
N SER A 165 2.53 9.19 11.62
CA SER A 165 1.74 9.71 12.76
C SER A 165 2.58 9.71 14.05
N GLU A 166 3.28 8.61 14.34
CA GLU A 166 4.15 8.51 15.52
C GLU A 166 5.34 9.50 15.46
N MET A 167 5.92 9.69 14.28
CA MET A 167 7.05 10.62 14.10
C MET A 167 6.64 12.09 14.12
N SER A 168 5.47 12.43 13.58
CA SER A 168 5.00 13.81 13.42
C SER A 168 4.17 14.34 14.59
N GLY A 169 3.67 13.45 15.46
CA GLY A 169 2.69 13.79 16.50
C GLY A 169 1.27 14.09 15.98
N LEU A 170 1.04 13.96 14.66
CA LEU A 170 -0.28 14.13 14.06
C LEU A 170 -1.10 12.83 14.17
N THR A 171 -2.42 12.94 14.17
CA THR A 171 -3.27 11.75 14.05
C THR A 171 -3.14 11.12 12.66
N ILE A 172 -3.39 9.82 12.55
CA ILE A 172 -3.36 9.10 11.26
C ILE A 172 -4.27 9.76 10.22
N THR A 173 -5.43 10.26 10.65
CA THR A 173 -6.37 10.98 9.76
C THR A 173 -5.75 12.29 9.25
N GLN A 174 -5.08 13.06 10.11
CA GLN A 174 -4.41 14.30 9.70
C GLN A 174 -3.26 14.01 8.73
N VAL A 175 -2.46 12.97 8.98
CA VAL A 175 -1.43 12.51 8.05
C VAL A 175 -2.04 12.18 6.69
N ASN A 176 -3.13 11.37 6.68
CA ASN A 176 -3.80 10.98 5.45
C ASN A 176 -4.38 12.18 4.68
N LEU A 177 -5.03 13.11 5.35
CA LEU A 177 -5.60 14.31 4.72
C LEU A 177 -4.52 15.24 4.15
N SER A 178 -3.36 15.33 4.80
CA SER A 178 -2.25 16.19 4.35
C SER A 178 -1.67 15.75 3.00
N HIS A 179 -1.53 14.44 2.76
CA HIS A 179 -0.98 13.94 1.50
C HIS A 179 -2.05 13.49 0.49
N ALA A 180 -3.33 13.44 0.88
CA ALA A 180 -4.42 12.97 0.03
C ALA A 180 -4.46 13.64 -1.36
N PRO A 181 -4.31 14.98 -1.51
CA PRO A 181 -4.32 15.61 -2.83
C PRO A 181 -3.25 15.03 -3.77
N TYR A 182 -2.04 14.85 -3.26
CA TYR A 182 -0.91 14.32 -4.06
C TYR A 182 -1.14 12.87 -4.46
N ASN A 183 -1.64 12.03 -3.54
CA ASN A 183 -1.94 10.64 -3.84
C ASN A 183 -3.10 10.50 -4.84
N MET A 184 -4.13 11.33 -4.73
CA MET A 184 -5.26 11.36 -5.68
C MET A 184 -4.83 11.82 -7.07
N ILE A 185 -3.97 12.86 -7.17
CA ILE A 185 -3.45 13.32 -8.46
C ILE A 185 -2.54 12.24 -9.08
N ALA A 186 -1.68 11.58 -8.29
CA ALA A 186 -0.88 10.46 -8.75
C ALA A 186 -1.77 9.32 -9.29
N GLY A 187 -2.89 9.02 -8.62
CA GLY A 187 -3.91 8.06 -9.08
C GLY A 187 -4.56 8.49 -10.40
N ALA A 188 -4.91 9.77 -10.52
CA ALA A 188 -5.47 10.33 -11.75
C ALA A 188 -4.47 10.27 -12.92
N ILE A 189 -3.19 10.58 -12.69
CA ILE A 189 -2.12 10.43 -13.69
C ILE A 189 -2.06 8.97 -14.16
N GLY A 190 -2.03 8.01 -13.23
CA GLY A 190 -2.03 6.58 -13.56
C GLY A 190 -3.23 6.18 -14.42
N ALA A 191 -4.45 6.61 -14.06
CA ALA A 191 -5.67 6.32 -14.79
C ALA A 191 -5.68 6.95 -16.20
N VAL A 192 -5.27 8.20 -16.33
CA VAL A 192 -5.23 8.93 -17.62
C VAL A 192 -4.19 8.31 -18.54
N VAL A 193 -2.97 8.08 -18.07
CA VAL A 193 -1.90 7.51 -18.91
C VAL A 193 -2.25 6.09 -19.34
N LEU A 194 -2.80 5.27 -18.46
CA LEU A 194 -3.27 3.94 -18.81
C LEU A 194 -4.35 4.00 -19.90
N THR A 195 -5.27 4.96 -19.80
CA THR A 195 -6.34 5.17 -20.79
C THR A 195 -5.76 5.55 -22.16
N ILE A 196 -4.79 6.48 -22.18
CA ILE A 196 -4.09 6.87 -23.41
C ILE A 196 -3.34 5.66 -24.02
N LEU A 197 -2.63 4.89 -23.20
CA LEU A 197 -1.92 3.71 -23.66
C LEU A 197 -2.89 2.64 -24.22
N ALA A 198 -4.07 2.49 -23.63
CA ALA A 198 -5.10 1.59 -24.16
C ALA A 198 -5.56 1.99 -25.56
N LEU A 199 -5.59 3.30 -25.87
CA LEU A 199 -5.85 3.78 -27.24
C LEU A 199 -4.67 3.51 -28.17
N VAL A 200 -3.45 3.84 -27.75
CA VAL A 200 -2.21 3.65 -28.54
C VAL A 200 -2.01 2.17 -28.89
N PHE A 201 -2.20 1.27 -27.94
CA PHE A 201 -2.06 -0.18 -28.15
C PHE A 201 -3.28 -0.82 -28.79
N LYS A 202 -4.35 -0.06 -29.09
CA LYS A 202 -5.61 -0.56 -29.61
C LYS A 202 -6.21 -1.68 -28.74
N ASP A 203 -6.12 -1.52 -27.43
CA ASP A 203 -6.55 -2.51 -26.44
C ASP A 203 -8.06 -2.49 -26.15
N TYR A 204 -8.84 -1.77 -26.98
CA TYR A 204 -10.29 -1.72 -26.91
C TYR A 204 -10.89 -1.95 -28.28
N GLY A 205 -11.87 -2.85 -28.37
CA GLY A 205 -12.57 -3.09 -29.63
C GLY A 205 -13.42 -4.36 -29.69
N LYS A 206 -14.24 -4.47 -30.75
CA LYS A 206 -15.14 -5.61 -30.98
C LYS A 206 -14.40 -6.95 -31.08
N GLN A 207 -13.16 -6.96 -31.57
CA GLN A 207 -12.33 -8.15 -31.69
C GLN A 207 -12.04 -8.79 -30.34
N HIS A 208 -11.66 -7.97 -29.32
CA HIS A 208 -11.37 -8.45 -27.96
C HIS A 208 -12.65 -8.98 -27.28
N ARG A 209 -13.78 -8.30 -27.51
CA ARG A 209 -15.09 -8.77 -27.02
C ARG A 209 -15.49 -10.12 -27.61
N LYS A 210 -15.31 -10.32 -28.94
CA LYS A 210 -15.63 -11.59 -29.59
C LYS A 210 -14.74 -12.72 -29.05
N ALA A 211 -13.44 -12.49 -28.88
CA ALA A 211 -12.53 -13.47 -28.31
C ALA A 211 -12.98 -13.90 -26.91
N TYR A 212 -13.27 -12.94 -26.03
CA TYR A 212 -13.73 -13.22 -24.66
C TYR A 212 -15.05 -14.02 -24.63
N LEU A 213 -16.05 -13.65 -25.45
CA LEU A 213 -17.32 -14.36 -25.49
C LEU A 213 -17.20 -15.78 -26.05
N ALA A 214 -16.21 -16.04 -26.90
CA ALA A 214 -15.90 -17.37 -27.37
C ALA A 214 -15.32 -18.26 -26.24
N GLU A 215 -14.42 -17.71 -25.45
CA GLU A 215 -13.85 -18.39 -24.27
C GLU A 215 -14.91 -18.73 -23.21
N GLN A 216 -15.91 -17.82 -22.99
CA GLN A 216 -16.95 -18.02 -21.97
C GLN A 216 -17.94 -19.16 -22.25
N LYS A 217 -18.10 -19.57 -23.48
CA LYS A 217 -18.99 -20.72 -23.82
C LYS A 217 -18.53 -22.04 -23.20
N GLU A 218 -17.32 -22.10 -22.68
CA GLU A 218 -16.70 -23.27 -22.06
C GLU A 218 -16.65 -23.25 -20.52
N SER A 219 -17.00 -22.13 -19.85
CA SER A 219 -16.90 -22.04 -18.38
C SER A 219 -18.12 -21.35 -17.75
N GLU A 220 -18.83 -22.06 -16.88
CA GLU A 220 -19.88 -21.51 -16.02
C GLU A 220 -19.25 -20.71 -14.87
N ILE A 221 -19.35 -19.38 -14.92
CA ILE A 221 -18.95 -18.51 -13.79
C ILE A 221 -20.16 -18.33 -12.89
N LYS A 222 -20.06 -18.78 -11.62
CA LYS A 222 -21.05 -18.49 -10.58
C LYS A 222 -21.05 -16.97 -10.28
N VAL A 223 -22.07 -16.28 -10.74
CA VAL A 223 -22.37 -14.90 -10.37
C VAL A 223 -23.03 -14.89 -9.00
N VAL A 224 -22.52 -14.12 -8.06
CA VAL A 224 -23.19 -13.91 -6.76
C VAL A 224 -24.50 -13.17 -7.02
N GLU A 225 -25.63 -13.82 -6.78
CA GLU A 225 -26.96 -13.23 -6.93
C GLU A 225 -27.24 -12.25 -5.78
N GLY A 226 -27.34 -10.96 -6.10
CA GLY A 226 -27.87 -9.93 -5.21
C GLY A 226 -26.82 -9.18 -4.38
N VAL A 227 -26.87 -7.83 -4.42
CA VAL A 227 -26.08 -6.95 -3.56
C VAL A 227 -26.84 -6.65 -2.28
N ASN A 228 -26.26 -7.01 -1.14
CA ASN A 228 -26.75 -6.55 0.15
C ASN A 228 -26.07 -5.22 0.51
N VAL A 229 -26.83 -4.14 0.50
CA VAL A 229 -26.31 -2.78 0.77
C VAL A 229 -25.77 -2.66 2.19
N LEU A 230 -26.39 -3.30 3.18
CA LEU A 230 -25.93 -3.26 4.57
C LEU A 230 -24.54 -3.92 4.72
N TYR A 231 -24.30 -5.03 4.00
CA TYR A 231 -22.99 -5.67 3.96
C TYR A 231 -21.97 -4.77 3.27
N ALA A 232 -22.36 -4.14 2.16
CA ALA A 232 -21.49 -3.25 1.41
C ALA A 232 -21.05 -2.00 2.18
N LEU A 233 -21.85 -1.54 3.15
CA LEU A 233 -21.52 -0.41 4.00
C LEU A 233 -20.50 -0.75 5.10
N ALA A 234 -20.40 -2.02 5.50
CA ALA A 234 -19.56 -2.43 6.63
C ALA A 234 -18.08 -1.98 6.49
N PRO A 235 -17.39 -2.16 5.35
CA PRO A 235 -16.00 -1.72 5.18
C PRO A 235 -15.82 -0.21 5.25
N LEU A 236 -16.88 0.58 5.03
CA LEU A 236 -16.82 2.05 5.01
C LEU A 236 -17.02 2.67 6.41
N ILE A 237 -17.62 1.94 7.35
CA ILE A 237 -17.97 2.48 8.68
C ILE A 237 -16.76 3.04 9.44
N PRO A 238 -15.64 2.29 9.60
CA PRO A 238 -14.48 2.84 10.29
C PRO A 238 -13.88 4.07 9.58
N LEU A 239 -13.88 4.04 8.25
CA LEU A 239 -13.39 5.16 7.43
C LEU A 239 -14.21 6.43 7.68
N VAL A 240 -15.53 6.33 7.64
CA VAL A 240 -16.46 7.45 7.88
C VAL A 240 -16.28 7.99 9.29
N ILE A 241 -16.24 7.13 10.30
CA ILE A 241 -16.02 7.53 11.71
C ILE A 241 -14.71 8.31 11.85
N LEU A 242 -13.60 7.79 11.30
CA LEU A 242 -12.29 8.41 11.44
C LEU A 242 -12.16 9.72 10.64
N VAL A 243 -12.82 9.83 9.49
CA VAL A 243 -12.84 11.08 8.71
C VAL A 243 -13.65 12.15 9.46
N ILE A 244 -14.82 11.82 9.97
CA ILE A 244 -15.63 12.77 10.77
C ILE A 244 -14.85 13.19 12.02
N GLY A 245 -14.31 12.22 12.77
CA GLY A 245 -13.58 12.46 14.03
C GLY A 245 -12.23 13.18 13.85
N GLY A 246 -11.63 13.13 12.66
CA GLY A 246 -10.36 13.81 12.34
C GLY A 246 -10.54 15.19 11.69
N THR A 247 -11.76 15.63 11.43
CA THR A 247 -12.07 16.91 10.76
C THR A 247 -12.91 17.80 11.69
N SER A 248 -13.19 19.04 11.25
CA SER A 248 -14.09 19.96 11.97
C SER A 248 -15.52 19.44 12.12
N LEU A 249 -15.92 18.43 11.37
CA LEU A 249 -17.24 17.80 11.45
C LEU A 249 -17.51 17.18 12.84
N GLN A 250 -16.47 16.79 13.60
CA GLN A 250 -16.62 16.33 14.98
C GLN A 250 -17.21 17.38 15.94
N GLN A 251 -17.18 18.68 15.57
CA GLN A 251 -17.73 19.76 16.36
C GLN A 251 -19.26 19.92 16.17
N VAL A 252 -19.85 19.22 15.22
CA VAL A 252 -21.31 19.19 15.01
C VAL A 252 -21.97 18.45 16.17
N PRO A 253 -23.01 19.04 16.82
CA PRO A 253 -23.72 18.38 17.92
C PRO A 253 -24.16 16.96 17.55
N GLY A 254 -23.82 15.99 18.41
CA GLY A 254 -24.13 14.57 18.20
C GLY A 254 -23.08 13.78 17.41
N LEU A 255 -22.00 14.42 16.91
CA LEU A 255 -20.88 13.74 16.24
C LEU A 255 -19.59 13.69 17.09
N GLU A 256 -19.57 14.26 18.28
CA GLU A 256 -18.39 14.32 19.16
C GLU A 256 -17.84 12.93 19.50
N TRP A 257 -18.70 11.91 19.56
CA TRP A 257 -18.31 10.52 19.83
C TRP A 257 -17.42 9.92 18.75
N THR A 258 -17.40 10.49 17.55
CA THR A 258 -16.54 10.02 16.44
C THR A 258 -15.05 10.33 16.68
N LYS A 259 -14.72 11.19 17.65
CA LYS A 259 -13.36 11.50 18.07
C LYS A 259 -12.73 10.30 18.78
N MET A 260 -12.28 9.34 18.01
CA MET A 260 -11.67 8.11 18.51
C MET A 260 -10.46 7.69 17.65
N GLY A 261 -9.67 6.76 18.19
CA GLY A 261 -8.53 6.17 17.46
C GLY A 261 -8.96 5.07 16.47
N VAL A 262 -7.99 4.64 15.66
CA VAL A 262 -8.20 3.57 14.67
C VAL A 262 -8.72 2.27 15.30
N PRO A 263 -8.18 1.78 16.46
CA PRO A 263 -8.65 0.53 17.05
C PRO A 263 -10.13 0.52 17.40
N GLN A 264 -10.62 1.62 17.97
CA GLN A 264 -12.03 1.76 18.36
C GLN A 264 -12.94 1.75 17.13
N ALA A 265 -12.58 2.52 16.10
CA ALA A 265 -13.33 2.57 14.86
C ALA A 265 -13.40 1.20 14.16
N MET A 266 -12.27 0.46 14.12
CA MET A 266 -12.20 -0.88 13.53
C MET A 266 -13.05 -1.88 14.32
N LEU A 267 -13.05 -1.80 15.65
CA LEU A 267 -13.91 -2.64 16.50
C LEU A 267 -15.39 -2.36 16.25
N ILE A 268 -15.80 -1.08 16.16
CA ILE A 268 -17.18 -0.71 15.82
C ILE A 268 -17.58 -1.28 14.46
N GLY A 269 -16.71 -1.19 13.45
CA GLY A 269 -16.95 -1.80 12.14
C GLY A 269 -17.11 -3.32 12.20
N ALA A 270 -16.31 -4.02 13.03
CA ALA A 270 -16.45 -5.45 13.23
C ALA A 270 -17.77 -5.82 13.94
N ILE A 271 -18.16 -5.06 14.97
CA ILE A 271 -19.46 -5.22 15.66
C ILE A 271 -20.62 -5.02 14.68
N TYR A 272 -20.55 -3.98 13.83
CA TYR A 272 -21.54 -3.79 12.78
C TYR A 272 -21.60 -5.01 11.83
N GLY A 273 -20.43 -5.55 11.45
CA GLY A 273 -20.34 -6.79 10.67
C GLY A 273 -21.08 -7.96 11.32
N ILE A 274 -20.95 -8.16 12.65
CA ILE A 274 -21.70 -9.18 13.41
C ILE A 274 -23.21 -8.95 13.26
N ILE A 275 -23.66 -7.72 13.49
CA ILE A 275 -25.09 -7.36 13.50
C ILE A 275 -25.73 -7.61 12.14
N VAL A 276 -25.10 -7.14 11.06
CA VAL A 276 -25.71 -7.22 9.73
C VAL A 276 -25.61 -8.60 9.11
N THR A 277 -24.51 -9.31 9.33
CA THR A 277 -24.28 -10.63 8.72
C THR A 277 -24.91 -11.76 9.54
N ARG A 278 -25.16 -11.54 10.84
CA ARG A 278 -25.63 -12.54 11.80
C ARG A 278 -24.73 -13.77 11.91
N ILE A 279 -23.47 -13.63 11.50
CA ILE A 279 -22.46 -14.67 11.67
C ILE A 279 -22.09 -14.74 13.15
N SER A 280 -21.76 -15.93 13.63
CA SER A 280 -21.38 -16.18 15.02
C SER A 280 -20.31 -15.19 15.51
N PRO A 281 -20.54 -14.46 16.62
CA PRO A 281 -19.54 -13.56 17.20
C PRO A 281 -18.20 -14.25 17.48
N VAL A 282 -18.23 -15.55 17.86
CA VAL A 282 -17.03 -16.36 18.12
C VAL A 282 -16.16 -16.43 16.87
N LYS A 283 -16.75 -16.74 15.71
CA LYS A 283 -16.02 -16.81 14.44
C LYS A 283 -15.45 -15.47 14.01
N ILE A 284 -16.22 -14.42 14.15
CA ILE A 284 -15.76 -13.05 13.82
C ILE A 284 -14.62 -12.62 14.75
N THR A 285 -14.70 -12.94 16.03
CA THR A 285 -13.61 -12.68 16.98
C THR A 285 -12.34 -13.47 16.61
N GLU A 286 -12.49 -14.75 16.28
CA GLU A 286 -11.38 -15.59 15.82
C GLU A 286 -10.68 -14.97 14.60
N GLU A 287 -11.44 -14.57 13.57
CA GLU A 287 -10.89 -13.95 12.37
C GLU A 287 -10.26 -12.58 12.64
N PHE A 288 -10.84 -11.79 13.55
CA PHE A 288 -10.24 -10.51 13.94
C PHE A 288 -8.86 -10.71 14.57
N PHE A 289 -8.70 -11.65 15.49
CA PHE A 289 -7.42 -11.92 16.13
C PHE A 289 -6.43 -12.63 15.19
N ASN A 290 -6.90 -13.47 14.25
CA ASN A 290 -6.07 -14.03 13.18
C ASN A 290 -5.48 -12.93 12.31
N GLY A 291 -6.28 -11.93 11.93
CA GLY A 291 -5.81 -10.76 11.18
C GLY A 291 -4.79 -9.93 11.95
N MET A 292 -5.02 -9.71 13.26
CA MET A 292 -4.06 -9.03 14.13
C MET A 292 -2.72 -9.76 14.18
N GLY A 293 -2.73 -11.08 14.41
CA GLY A 293 -1.52 -11.91 14.46
C GLY A 293 -0.77 -11.91 13.14
N ASN A 294 -1.49 -12.02 12.02
CA ASN A 294 -0.90 -11.96 10.69
C ASN A 294 -0.18 -10.63 10.42
N SER A 295 -0.79 -9.51 10.81
CA SER A 295 -0.17 -8.19 10.60
C SER A 295 1.03 -7.96 11.49
N TYR A 296 0.99 -8.46 12.74
CA TYR A 296 2.15 -8.39 13.63
C TYR A 296 3.35 -9.14 13.02
N ALA A 297 3.12 -10.35 12.53
CA ALA A 297 4.18 -11.15 11.91
C ALA A 297 4.72 -10.53 10.61
N ASN A 298 3.84 -10.09 9.72
CA ASN A 298 4.21 -9.76 8.35
C ASN A 298 4.45 -8.26 8.10
N VAL A 299 3.74 -7.37 8.79
CA VAL A 299 3.91 -5.90 8.62
C VAL A 299 4.83 -5.35 9.71
N LEU A 300 4.49 -5.55 10.98
CA LEU A 300 5.36 -5.10 12.08
C LEU A 300 6.70 -5.82 12.07
N GLY A 301 6.74 -7.10 11.67
CA GLY A 301 7.98 -7.85 11.50
C GLY A 301 8.96 -7.19 10.52
N ILE A 302 8.47 -6.53 9.44
CA ILE A 302 9.33 -5.76 8.52
C ILE A 302 9.82 -4.47 9.20
N ILE A 303 8.97 -3.78 9.95
CA ILE A 303 9.35 -2.55 10.68
C ILE A 303 10.43 -2.86 11.73
N ILE A 304 10.26 -3.94 12.48
CA ILE A 304 11.23 -4.42 13.47
C ILE A 304 12.56 -4.76 12.78
N ALA A 305 12.52 -5.50 11.68
CA ALA A 305 13.71 -5.86 10.91
C ALA A 305 14.44 -4.64 10.35
N ALA A 306 13.69 -3.65 9.82
CA ALA A 306 14.24 -2.40 9.33
C ALA A 306 14.93 -1.59 10.44
N SER A 307 14.37 -1.60 11.65
CA SER A 307 15.00 -0.93 12.81
C SER A 307 16.35 -1.54 13.16
N VAL A 308 16.50 -2.86 13.09
CA VAL A 308 17.80 -3.55 13.27
C VAL A 308 18.80 -3.16 12.18
N PHE A 309 18.37 -3.15 10.93
CA PHE A 309 19.20 -2.74 9.80
C PHE A 309 19.69 -1.30 9.95
N VAL A 310 18.79 -0.36 10.31
CA VAL A 310 19.14 1.05 10.53
C VAL A 310 20.08 1.21 11.73
N ALA A 311 19.91 0.44 12.80
CA ALA A 311 20.86 0.42 13.91
C ALA A 311 22.26 -0.01 13.44
N GLY A 312 22.34 -1.03 12.57
CA GLY A 312 23.60 -1.43 11.91
C GLY A 312 24.20 -0.30 11.08
N LEU A 313 23.43 0.40 10.26
CA LEU A 313 23.89 1.56 9.49
C LEU A 313 24.35 2.71 10.39
N LYS A 314 23.62 3.00 11.47
CA LYS A 314 24.03 4.04 12.46
C LYS A 314 25.38 3.69 13.12
N SER A 315 25.61 2.43 13.46
CA SER A 315 26.87 1.99 14.08
C SER A 315 28.08 2.17 13.15
N THR A 316 27.86 2.17 11.82
CA THR A 316 28.91 2.48 10.82
C THR A 316 29.11 3.98 10.60
N GLY A 317 28.23 4.86 11.11
CA GLY A 317 28.23 6.30 10.79
C GLY A 317 27.63 6.62 9.41
N ALA A 318 27.14 5.63 8.66
CA ALA A 318 26.62 5.82 7.30
C ALA A 318 25.35 6.69 7.27
N VAL A 319 24.52 6.61 8.32
CA VAL A 319 23.31 7.45 8.41
C VAL A 319 23.70 8.90 8.57
N ASP A 320 24.64 9.23 9.46
CA ASP A 320 25.09 10.60 9.72
C ASP A 320 25.79 11.19 8.48
N ALA A 321 26.61 10.39 7.81
CA ALA A 321 27.27 10.79 6.55
C ALA A 321 26.24 11.06 5.45
N ALA A 322 25.21 10.19 5.30
CA ALA A 322 24.14 10.39 4.35
C ALA A 322 23.32 11.66 4.66
N ILE A 323 22.97 11.90 5.93
CA ILE A 323 22.23 13.11 6.34
C ILE A 323 23.08 14.37 6.07
N SER A 324 24.37 14.34 6.38
CA SER A 324 25.27 15.46 6.08
C SER A 324 25.36 15.77 4.59
N PHE A 325 25.48 14.73 3.75
CA PHE A 325 25.47 14.86 2.30
C PHE A 325 24.13 15.41 1.78
N LEU A 326 23.01 14.91 2.31
CA LEU A 326 21.67 15.36 1.92
C LEU A 326 21.40 16.81 2.33
N LYS A 327 21.98 17.31 3.44
CA LYS A 327 21.87 18.71 3.85
C LYS A 327 22.53 19.68 2.88
N GLU A 328 23.50 19.23 2.09
CA GLU A 328 24.18 20.07 1.10
C GLU A 328 23.33 20.34 -0.15
N SER A 329 22.28 19.54 -0.39
CA SER A 329 21.41 19.72 -1.55
C SER A 329 20.00 19.17 -1.32
N ASN A 330 19.03 20.08 -1.24
CA ASN A 330 17.61 19.72 -1.14
C ASN A 330 17.13 18.88 -2.34
N GLU A 331 17.75 19.01 -3.51
CA GLU A 331 17.40 18.23 -4.68
C GLU A 331 17.69 16.75 -4.50
N PHE A 332 18.82 16.40 -3.87
CA PHE A 332 19.13 14.99 -3.57
C PHE A 332 18.14 14.36 -2.60
N VAL A 333 17.64 15.12 -1.62
CA VAL A 333 16.58 14.63 -0.71
C VAL A 333 15.30 14.31 -1.48
N ARG A 334 14.87 15.26 -2.32
CA ARG A 334 13.66 15.12 -3.15
C ARG A 334 13.69 13.86 -4.02
N TRP A 335 14.76 13.69 -4.78
CA TRP A 335 14.92 12.54 -5.67
C TRP A 335 15.17 11.25 -4.91
N GLY A 336 15.96 11.30 -3.85
CA GLY A 336 16.23 10.14 -2.98
C GLY A 336 14.98 9.60 -2.30
N ALA A 337 14.11 10.48 -1.80
CA ALA A 337 12.86 10.11 -1.14
C ALA A 337 11.78 9.58 -2.10
N THR A 338 11.87 9.89 -3.37
CA THR A 338 10.87 9.46 -4.36
C THR A 338 11.41 8.35 -5.27
N ILE A 339 12.49 8.61 -6.01
CA ILE A 339 13.04 7.65 -6.97
C ILE A 339 13.64 6.42 -6.27
N GLY A 340 14.28 6.60 -5.11
CA GLY A 340 14.84 5.48 -4.34
C GLY A 340 13.80 4.41 -3.99
N PRO A 341 12.78 4.72 -3.18
CA PRO A 341 11.70 3.78 -2.87
C PRO A 341 10.94 3.27 -4.10
N PHE A 342 10.74 4.12 -5.13
CA PHE A 342 10.13 3.70 -6.39
C PHE A 342 10.94 2.58 -7.07
N LEU A 343 12.24 2.78 -7.28
CA LEU A 343 13.10 1.79 -7.93
C LEU A 343 13.20 0.50 -7.11
N MET A 344 13.32 0.62 -5.80
CA MET A 344 13.32 -0.56 -4.92
C MET A 344 11.99 -1.31 -4.98
N GLY A 345 10.85 -0.60 -4.96
CA GLY A 345 9.53 -1.21 -5.14
C GLY A 345 9.38 -1.90 -6.50
N LEU A 346 9.88 -1.29 -7.56
CA LEU A 346 9.90 -1.84 -8.92
C LEU A 346 10.75 -3.13 -9.00
N ILE A 347 11.96 -3.10 -8.45
CA ILE A 347 12.94 -4.19 -8.56
C ILE A 347 12.58 -5.37 -7.65
N THR A 348 12.16 -5.09 -6.42
CA THR A 348 11.87 -6.15 -5.42
C THR A 348 10.42 -6.63 -5.46
N GLY A 349 9.52 -5.84 -6.01
CA GLY A 349 8.07 -6.06 -5.93
C GLY A 349 7.47 -5.72 -4.56
N SER A 350 8.25 -5.18 -3.62
CA SER A 350 7.83 -4.80 -2.27
C SER A 350 8.04 -3.31 -2.02
N GLY A 351 7.02 -2.50 -2.33
CA GLY A 351 7.06 -1.06 -2.05
C GLY A 351 7.15 -0.74 -0.57
N ASP A 352 6.48 -1.55 0.26
CA ASP A 352 6.42 -1.35 1.71
C ASP A 352 7.82 -1.49 2.36
N ALA A 353 8.58 -2.53 2.01
CA ALA A 353 9.92 -2.74 2.57
C ALA A 353 10.87 -1.58 2.27
N ALA A 354 10.86 -1.07 1.03
CA ALA A 354 11.69 0.04 0.61
C ALA A 354 11.31 1.34 1.34
N ALA A 355 10.02 1.65 1.40
CA ALA A 355 9.51 2.84 2.06
C ALA A 355 9.72 2.79 3.58
N ILE A 356 9.53 1.65 4.23
CA ILE A 356 9.79 1.49 5.66
C ILE A 356 11.27 1.68 5.97
N ALA A 357 12.18 1.10 5.18
CA ALA A 357 13.62 1.28 5.36
C ALA A 357 14.01 2.77 5.24
N PHE A 358 13.53 3.46 4.22
CA PHE A 358 13.74 4.90 4.05
C PHE A 358 13.16 5.69 5.24
N ASN A 359 11.92 5.45 5.60
CA ASN A 359 11.23 6.16 6.68
C ASN A 359 11.88 5.92 8.05
N THR A 360 12.46 4.75 8.28
CA THR A 360 13.17 4.45 9.52
C THR A 360 14.52 5.16 9.57
N ALA A 361 15.23 5.29 8.44
CA ALA A 361 16.57 5.84 8.37
C ALA A 361 16.61 7.35 8.19
N VAL A 362 15.78 7.91 7.31
CA VAL A 362 15.90 9.29 6.80
C VAL A 362 14.79 10.19 7.35
N THR A 363 13.55 9.72 7.39
CA THR A 363 12.41 10.56 7.78
C THR A 363 12.48 11.14 9.20
N PRO A 364 13.10 10.51 10.23
CA PRO A 364 13.33 11.15 11.52
C PRO A 364 14.12 12.48 11.45
N HIS A 365 14.91 12.66 10.40
CA HIS A 365 15.72 13.85 10.13
C HIS A 365 15.04 14.84 9.16
N ALA A 366 13.76 14.65 8.85
CA ALA A 366 13.04 15.45 7.85
C ALA A 366 13.18 16.96 8.08
N VAL A 367 13.02 17.42 9.33
CA VAL A 367 13.10 18.84 9.70
C VAL A 367 14.49 19.40 9.41
N GLU A 368 15.54 18.65 9.71
CA GLU A 368 16.92 19.02 9.42
C GLU A 368 17.22 19.11 7.91
N LEU A 369 16.47 18.35 7.12
CA LEU A 369 16.54 18.31 5.66
C LEU A 369 15.59 19.34 4.99
N GLY A 370 14.91 20.18 5.77
CA GLY A 370 14.01 21.23 5.26
C GLY A 370 12.60 20.76 4.89
N TYR A 371 12.19 19.56 5.33
CA TYR A 371 10.88 18.96 5.04
C TYR A 371 10.10 18.66 6.32
N THR A 372 8.78 18.48 6.19
CA THR A 372 7.98 17.90 7.27
C THR A 372 8.10 16.36 7.25
N HIS A 373 7.93 15.71 8.40
CA HIS A 373 7.87 14.24 8.47
C HIS A 373 6.78 13.67 7.54
N VAL A 374 5.65 14.39 7.42
CA VAL A 374 4.54 13.94 6.56
C VAL A 374 4.93 14.00 5.09
N ASN A 375 5.46 15.14 4.61
CA ASN A 375 5.79 15.28 3.20
C ASN A 375 6.89 14.28 2.80
N LEU A 376 7.99 14.23 3.55
CA LEU A 376 9.11 13.35 3.23
C LEU A 376 8.73 11.87 3.34
N GLY A 377 8.10 11.48 4.47
CA GLY A 377 7.79 10.09 4.74
C GLY A 377 6.65 9.54 3.87
N MET A 378 5.62 10.33 3.62
CA MET A 378 4.53 9.89 2.75
C MET A 378 4.90 9.94 1.27
N ALA A 379 5.77 10.86 0.83
CA ALA A 379 6.32 10.82 -0.52
C ALA A 379 7.07 9.51 -0.77
N ALA A 380 7.92 9.07 0.16
CA ALA A 380 8.62 7.80 0.09
C ALA A 380 7.66 6.60 0.09
N ALA A 381 6.62 6.64 0.93
CA ALA A 381 5.62 5.58 1.02
C ALA A 381 4.81 5.43 -0.28
N ILE A 382 4.31 6.55 -0.81
CA ILE A 382 3.55 6.56 -2.06
C ILE A 382 4.45 6.15 -3.23
N ALA A 383 5.68 6.65 -3.29
CA ALA A 383 6.65 6.30 -4.32
C ALA A 383 6.96 4.78 -4.32
N GLY A 384 7.15 4.17 -3.14
CA GLY A 384 7.32 2.73 -2.99
C GLY A 384 6.12 1.93 -3.50
N ALA A 385 4.90 2.36 -3.15
CA ALA A 385 3.66 1.73 -3.60
C ALA A 385 3.45 1.86 -5.12
N ILE A 386 3.78 3.02 -5.70
CA ILE A 386 3.78 3.26 -7.14
C ILE A 386 4.82 2.36 -7.84
N GLY A 387 6.03 2.24 -7.27
CA GLY A 387 7.08 1.34 -7.78
C GLY A 387 6.64 -0.12 -7.80
N ARG A 388 6.02 -0.60 -6.73
CA ARG A 388 5.40 -1.93 -6.67
C ARG A 388 4.34 -2.12 -7.77
N THR A 389 3.52 -1.10 -8.04
CA THR A 389 2.48 -1.14 -9.08
C THR A 389 3.07 -1.19 -10.50
N ALA A 390 4.31 -0.76 -10.68
CA ALA A 390 5.09 -0.90 -11.91
C ALA A 390 5.92 -2.20 -11.97
N SER A 391 5.89 -3.06 -10.95
CA SER A 391 6.73 -4.25 -10.86
C SER A 391 6.03 -5.50 -11.42
N PRO A 392 6.64 -6.24 -12.36
CA PRO A 392 6.07 -7.49 -12.87
C PRO A 392 6.14 -8.65 -11.88
N ILE A 393 6.92 -8.52 -10.81
CA ILE A 393 7.14 -9.57 -9.81
C ILE A 393 6.41 -9.29 -8.48
N ALA A 394 5.70 -8.17 -8.38
CA ALA A 394 4.92 -7.85 -7.20
C ALA A 394 3.74 -8.81 -7.03
N GLY A 395 3.45 -9.20 -5.79
CA GLY A 395 2.35 -10.14 -5.49
C GLY A 395 1.00 -9.66 -6.04
N VAL A 396 0.69 -8.36 -5.92
CA VAL A 396 -0.52 -7.77 -6.47
C VAL A 396 -0.58 -7.85 -8.01
N THR A 397 0.55 -7.66 -8.69
CA THR A 397 0.63 -7.81 -10.16
C THR A 397 0.36 -9.25 -10.57
N ILE A 398 0.90 -10.21 -9.83
CA ILE A 398 0.67 -11.64 -10.08
C ILE A 398 -0.81 -12.00 -9.89
N VAL A 399 -1.45 -11.47 -8.85
CA VAL A 399 -2.91 -11.65 -8.62
C VAL A 399 -3.72 -11.11 -9.80
N CYS A 400 -3.48 -9.86 -10.21
CA CYS A 400 -4.18 -9.26 -11.35
C CYS A 400 -3.91 -10.02 -12.66
N ALA A 401 -2.67 -10.47 -12.88
CA ALA A 401 -2.27 -11.23 -14.07
C ALA A 401 -2.95 -12.59 -14.11
N GLY A 402 -3.05 -13.29 -12.97
CA GLY A 402 -3.78 -14.55 -12.84
C GLY A 402 -5.27 -14.40 -13.17
N LEU A 403 -5.92 -13.37 -12.59
CA LEU A 403 -7.34 -13.09 -12.86
C LEU A 403 -7.61 -12.68 -14.31
N ALA A 404 -6.70 -11.94 -14.93
CA ALA A 404 -6.80 -11.55 -16.33
C ALA A 404 -6.35 -12.63 -17.31
N MET A 405 -5.68 -13.70 -16.82
CA MET A 405 -5.06 -14.80 -17.58
C MET A 405 -4.02 -14.27 -18.58
N VAL A 406 -3.12 -13.41 -18.12
CA VAL A 406 -2.07 -12.79 -18.95
C VAL A 406 -0.73 -12.80 -18.23
N SER A 407 0.36 -12.54 -18.98
CA SER A 407 1.68 -12.34 -18.39
C SER A 407 1.73 -11.03 -17.55
N PRO A 408 2.30 -11.05 -16.34
CA PRO A 408 2.54 -9.85 -15.52
C PRO A 408 3.27 -8.73 -16.30
N VAL A 409 4.22 -9.09 -17.15
CA VAL A 409 4.99 -8.13 -17.97
C VAL A 409 4.10 -7.37 -18.96
N GLU A 410 3.10 -8.04 -19.56
CA GLU A 410 2.16 -7.39 -20.46
C GLU A 410 1.28 -6.36 -19.75
N MET A 411 0.94 -6.58 -18.50
CA MET A 411 0.23 -5.59 -17.69
C MET A 411 1.11 -4.40 -17.33
N VAL A 412 2.33 -4.68 -16.87
CA VAL A 412 3.27 -3.65 -16.43
C VAL A 412 3.69 -2.72 -17.58
N LYS A 413 3.80 -3.20 -18.81
CA LYS A 413 3.98 -2.32 -19.98
C LYS A 413 2.91 -1.22 -20.07
N ARG A 414 1.75 -1.42 -19.47
CA ARG A 414 0.62 -0.48 -19.46
C ARG A 414 0.56 0.38 -18.20
N THR A 415 0.99 -0.14 -17.05
CA THR A 415 0.97 0.62 -15.80
C THR A 415 2.25 1.44 -15.61
N ALA A 416 3.42 0.91 -15.94
CA ALA A 416 4.71 1.53 -15.64
C ALA A 416 4.87 2.98 -16.19
N PRO A 417 4.47 3.32 -17.41
CA PRO A 417 4.59 4.71 -17.88
C PRO A 417 3.80 5.69 -17.03
N GLY A 418 2.57 5.34 -16.62
CA GLY A 418 1.76 6.14 -15.71
C GLY A 418 2.39 6.27 -14.33
N MET A 419 2.95 5.19 -13.82
CA MET A 419 3.63 5.16 -12.52
C MET A 419 4.92 6.00 -12.51
N ILE A 420 5.68 5.98 -13.60
CA ILE A 420 6.87 6.84 -13.76
C ILE A 420 6.45 8.32 -13.73
N LEU A 421 5.41 8.72 -14.46
CA LEU A 421 4.92 10.09 -14.43
C LEU A 421 4.35 10.47 -13.04
N ALA A 422 3.70 9.53 -12.36
CA ALA A 422 3.18 9.76 -11.02
C ALA A 422 4.29 10.00 -9.99
N VAL A 423 5.40 9.23 -10.04
CA VAL A 423 6.52 9.44 -9.11
C VAL A 423 7.26 10.74 -9.40
N LEU A 424 7.40 11.12 -10.67
CA LEU A 424 7.97 12.42 -11.04
C LEU A 424 7.09 13.57 -10.54
N PHE A 425 5.76 13.43 -10.63
CA PHE A 425 4.83 14.41 -10.05
C PHE A 425 5.04 14.54 -8.53
N LEU A 426 5.18 13.43 -7.80
CA LEU A 426 5.44 13.50 -6.35
C LEU A 426 6.75 14.21 -6.03
N ALA A 427 7.81 13.94 -6.79
CA ALA A 427 9.10 14.59 -6.62
C ALA A 427 9.07 16.10 -6.85
N LEU A 428 8.26 16.57 -7.80
CA LEU A 428 8.22 17.97 -8.19
C LEU A 428 7.21 18.82 -7.41
N PHE A 429 6.14 18.22 -6.89
CA PHE A 429 5.02 18.96 -6.31
C PHE A 429 4.71 18.62 -4.85
N MET A 430 5.16 17.47 -4.34
CA MET A 430 4.97 17.10 -2.93
C MET A 430 6.22 17.44 -2.09
N LEU A 431 7.41 17.39 -2.69
CA LEU A 431 8.72 17.74 -2.13
C LEU A 431 9.37 18.88 -2.94
#